data_0e01b8e200ed78b36cddb0c98b2dc24e
#
_entry.id   0e01b8e200ed78b36cddb0c98b2dc24e
#
_cell.length_a   1.000
_cell.length_b   1.000
_cell.length_c   1.000
_cell.angle_alpha   90.00
_cell.angle_beta   90.00
_cell.angle_gamma   90.00
#
_symmetry.space_group_name_H-M   'P 1'
#
loop_
_entity.id
_entity.type
_entity.pdbx_description
1 polymer ?
#
loop_
_entity_poly.entity_id
_entity_poly.type
_entity_poly.pdbx_seq_one_letter_code
_entity_poly.pdbx_strand_id
1 'polypeptide(L)'
;MVLVRVALVQFEPGRSKVESLRVIRGLVGGYEGKLDLIVFPEYSMLDPTGLDAGFIYGEAEDLGGGWVGFFRDLASTRNSCVVATLFERSREPPKVYNTVVVIDRGGDIVGVYRKTHLFDILGYRESSFIAPGGSLFKPVDVCGLRLGVAVCFELRYPEVFRVQALRGAEAVVVPAGWYRGPLKEETLRVLAQARSHENVIYTIVAALYGSNFTGRSMVVDPYGVVVVDGGVGEKVVEAVIDTSLVYKAREKMPLLKLGRWSMLLEEFREAIRP
;
A
#
# COMPACT_ATOMS: atom_id res chain seq x y z
N MET A 1 -0.73 -21.91 -11.54
CA MET A 1 0.35 -20.93 -11.79
C MET A 1 -0.29 -19.72 -12.47
N VAL A 2 -0.26 -18.59 -11.83
CA VAL A 2 -0.73 -17.33 -12.39
C VAL A 2 0.45 -16.35 -12.37
N LEU A 3 0.73 -15.74 -13.53
CA LEU A 3 1.67 -14.64 -13.64
C LEU A 3 0.87 -13.33 -13.62
N VAL A 4 1.18 -12.45 -12.68
CA VAL A 4 0.51 -11.16 -12.52
C VAL A 4 1.50 -10.05 -12.84
N ARG A 5 1.19 -9.26 -13.88
CA ARG A 5 1.96 -8.07 -14.24
C ARG A 5 1.52 -6.90 -13.38
N VAL A 6 2.43 -6.40 -12.55
CA VAL A 6 2.17 -5.33 -11.60
C VAL A 6 2.88 -4.06 -12.05
N ALA A 7 2.19 -2.94 -11.99
CA ALA A 7 2.76 -1.61 -12.16
C ALA A 7 2.65 -0.81 -10.87
N LEU A 8 3.76 -0.21 -10.45
CA LEU A 8 3.83 0.70 -9.31
C LEU A 8 4.00 2.11 -9.87
N VAL A 9 3.04 2.98 -9.60
CA VAL A 9 3.08 4.36 -10.11
C VAL A 9 3.86 5.20 -9.11
N GLN A 10 5.05 5.65 -9.51
CA GLN A 10 5.95 6.49 -8.70
C GLN A 10 5.94 7.91 -9.23
N PHE A 11 5.51 8.89 -8.43
CA PHE A 11 5.38 10.28 -8.87
C PHE A 11 5.43 11.25 -7.70
N GLU A 12 5.64 12.53 -7.99
CA GLU A 12 5.48 13.63 -7.06
C GLU A 12 4.03 14.11 -7.06
N PRO A 13 3.31 14.02 -5.92
CA PRO A 13 1.93 14.48 -5.86
C PRO A 13 1.88 16.02 -5.89
N GLY A 14 0.79 16.56 -6.42
CA GLY A 14 0.52 17.99 -6.36
C GLY A 14 0.10 18.44 -4.96
N ARG A 15 -0.14 19.73 -4.84
CA ARG A 15 -0.68 20.36 -3.60
C ARG A 15 -2.20 20.32 -3.56
N SER A 16 -2.85 19.83 -4.61
CA SER A 16 -4.28 19.61 -4.74
C SER A 16 -4.56 18.32 -5.51
N LYS A 17 -5.77 17.76 -5.34
CA LYS A 17 -6.21 16.57 -6.09
C LYS A 17 -6.22 16.80 -7.62
N VAL A 18 -6.48 18.02 -8.07
CA VAL A 18 -6.51 18.37 -9.50
C VAL A 18 -5.11 18.29 -10.11
N GLU A 19 -4.11 18.80 -9.39
CA GLU A 19 -2.70 18.71 -9.81
C GLU A 19 -2.23 17.27 -9.86
N SER A 20 -2.50 16.50 -8.81
CA SER A 20 -2.13 15.08 -8.73
C SER A 20 -2.79 14.26 -9.84
N LEU A 21 -4.08 14.48 -10.14
CA LEU A 21 -4.76 13.80 -11.26
C LEU A 21 -4.13 14.11 -12.61
N ARG A 22 -3.60 15.33 -12.81
CA ARG A 22 -2.92 15.68 -14.06
C ARG A 22 -1.64 14.85 -14.23
N VAL A 23 -0.83 14.73 -13.17
CA VAL A 23 0.40 13.90 -13.18
C VAL A 23 0.05 12.43 -13.41
N ILE A 24 -0.91 11.89 -12.64
CA ILE A 24 -1.34 10.50 -12.75
C ILE A 24 -1.81 10.18 -14.17
N ARG A 25 -2.68 11.03 -14.76
CA ARG A 25 -3.17 10.87 -16.15
C ARG A 25 -2.03 10.85 -17.16
N GLY A 26 -1.01 11.69 -16.99
CA GLY A 26 0.18 11.70 -17.85
C GLY A 26 0.93 10.37 -17.80
N LEU A 27 1.17 9.85 -16.59
CA LEU A 27 1.92 8.61 -16.39
C LEU A 27 1.16 7.37 -16.88
N VAL A 28 -0.11 7.22 -16.50
CA VAL A 28 -0.89 6.03 -16.89
C VAL A 28 -1.43 6.11 -18.30
N GLY A 29 -1.67 7.33 -18.84
CA GLY A 29 -2.14 7.55 -20.21
C GLY A 29 -1.09 7.23 -21.26
N GLY A 30 0.19 7.50 -20.97
CA GLY A 30 1.31 7.18 -21.86
C GLY A 30 1.78 5.73 -21.80
N TYR A 31 1.21 4.91 -20.90
CA TYR A 31 1.61 3.52 -20.77
C TYR A 31 0.79 2.59 -21.67
N GLU A 32 1.45 1.88 -22.60
CA GLU A 32 0.80 0.99 -23.58
C GLU A 32 0.81 -0.49 -23.18
N GLY A 33 1.50 -0.87 -22.10
CA GLY A 33 1.64 -2.24 -21.64
C GLY A 33 0.33 -2.83 -21.07
N LYS A 34 0.17 -4.16 -21.22
CA LYS A 34 -0.91 -4.89 -20.54
C LYS A 34 -0.51 -5.11 -19.08
N LEU A 35 -1.32 -4.64 -18.17
CA LEU A 35 -1.14 -4.78 -16.74
C LEU A 35 -2.29 -5.58 -16.11
N ASP A 36 -2.01 -6.33 -15.06
CA ASP A 36 -3.04 -7.02 -14.30
C ASP A 36 -3.40 -6.23 -13.03
N LEU A 37 -2.41 -5.58 -12.40
CA LEU A 37 -2.58 -4.80 -11.19
C LEU A 37 -1.79 -3.49 -11.29
N ILE A 38 -2.45 -2.37 -11.02
CA ILE A 38 -1.84 -1.04 -10.93
C ILE A 38 -1.94 -0.56 -9.48
N VAL A 39 -0.82 -0.19 -8.89
CA VAL A 39 -0.74 0.24 -7.49
C VAL A 39 -0.28 1.69 -7.41
N PHE A 40 -1.08 2.52 -6.78
CA PHE A 40 -0.78 3.92 -6.51
C PHE A 40 -0.27 4.08 -5.07
N PRO A 41 0.65 5.04 -4.82
CA PRO A 41 1.22 5.28 -3.50
C PRO A 41 0.21 5.90 -2.51
N GLU A 42 0.57 5.90 -1.23
CA GLU A 42 -0.09 6.70 -0.20
C GLU A 42 -0.04 8.19 -0.57
N TYR A 43 -1.02 8.99 -0.14
CA TYR A 43 -1.10 10.42 -0.42
C TYR A 43 -1.12 10.80 -1.92
N SER A 44 -1.55 9.86 -2.77
CA SER A 44 -1.68 10.12 -4.20
C SER A 44 -2.59 11.31 -4.52
N MET A 45 -3.52 11.64 -3.61
CA MET A 45 -4.48 12.71 -3.79
C MET A 45 -3.83 14.10 -3.69
N LEU A 46 -2.94 14.28 -2.72
CA LEU A 46 -2.12 15.47 -2.53
C LEU A 46 -1.02 15.21 -1.48
N ASP A 47 0.07 15.99 -1.55
CA ASP A 47 1.09 16.00 -0.49
C ASP A 47 0.58 16.77 0.73
N PRO A 48 0.38 16.12 1.89
CA PRO A 48 -0.13 16.79 3.08
C PRO A 48 0.92 17.64 3.82
N THR A 49 2.18 17.61 3.40
CA THR A 49 3.29 18.26 4.10
C THR A 49 3.06 19.76 4.22
N GLY A 50 2.99 20.27 5.46
CA GLY A 50 2.78 21.68 5.75
C GLY A 50 1.38 22.21 5.45
N LEU A 51 0.40 21.35 5.16
CA LEU A 51 -1.01 21.73 5.04
C LEU A 51 -1.73 21.60 6.39
N ASP A 52 -2.70 22.46 6.61
CA ASP A 52 -3.58 22.33 7.78
C ASP A 52 -4.68 21.28 7.55
N ALA A 53 -5.21 20.76 8.65
CA ALA A 53 -6.23 19.71 8.60
C ALA A 53 -7.52 20.14 7.90
N GLY A 54 -7.89 21.41 8.00
CA GLY A 54 -9.10 21.96 7.34
C GLY A 54 -8.97 21.97 5.83
N PHE A 55 -7.78 22.32 5.31
CA PHE A 55 -7.50 22.27 3.88
C PHE A 55 -7.57 20.81 3.37
N ILE A 56 -6.90 19.87 4.06
CA ILE A 56 -6.92 18.45 3.69
C ILE A 56 -8.35 17.90 3.71
N TYR A 57 -9.16 18.29 4.71
CA TYR A 57 -10.57 17.90 4.81
C TYR A 57 -11.42 18.48 3.66
N GLY A 58 -11.11 19.69 3.21
CA GLY A 58 -11.75 20.32 2.05
C GLY A 58 -11.50 19.57 0.75
N GLU A 59 -10.30 19.04 0.56
CA GLU A 59 -9.93 18.23 -0.61
C GLU A 59 -10.45 16.77 -0.52
N ALA A 60 -10.73 16.27 0.69
CA ALA A 60 -11.15 14.90 0.93
C ALA A 60 -12.51 14.57 0.27
N GLU A 61 -12.67 13.33 -0.14
CA GLU A 61 -13.89 12.83 -0.77
C GLU A 61 -14.42 11.57 -0.08
N ASP A 62 -15.66 11.24 -0.34
CA ASP A 62 -16.24 9.95 0.02
C ASP A 62 -15.86 8.89 -1.03
N LEU A 63 -16.07 7.61 -0.72
CA LEU A 63 -15.75 6.48 -1.63
C LEU A 63 -16.53 6.54 -2.97
N GLY A 64 -17.64 7.24 -3.02
CA GLY A 64 -18.41 7.51 -4.25
C GLY A 64 -17.98 8.76 -5.00
N GLY A 65 -16.96 9.46 -4.55
CA GLY A 65 -16.50 10.73 -5.14
C GLY A 65 -15.77 10.57 -6.48
N GLY A 66 -15.49 11.69 -7.13
CA GLY A 66 -14.84 11.73 -8.43
C GLY A 66 -13.43 11.19 -8.44
N TRP A 67 -12.70 11.29 -7.32
CA TRP A 67 -11.37 10.72 -7.17
C TRP A 67 -11.39 9.19 -7.34
N VAL A 68 -12.23 8.50 -6.57
CA VAL A 68 -12.38 7.03 -6.69
C VAL A 68 -13.00 6.66 -8.04
N GLY A 69 -13.96 7.48 -8.54
CA GLY A 69 -14.55 7.33 -9.87
C GLY A 69 -13.50 7.23 -10.97
N PHE A 70 -12.48 8.10 -10.94
CA PHE A 70 -11.37 8.03 -11.91
C PHE A 70 -10.65 6.68 -11.90
N PHE A 71 -10.37 6.09 -10.73
CA PHE A 71 -9.69 4.79 -10.62
C PHE A 71 -10.58 3.62 -11.02
N ARG A 72 -11.89 3.72 -10.80
CA ARG A 72 -12.88 2.74 -11.29
C ARG A 72 -12.93 2.74 -12.81
N ASP A 73 -12.95 3.91 -13.44
CA ASP A 73 -12.90 4.06 -14.89
C ASP A 73 -11.57 3.55 -15.46
N LEU A 74 -10.44 3.85 -14.78
CA LEU A 74 -9.13 3.33 -15.17
C LEU A 74 -9.11 1.80 -15.12
N ALA A 75 -9.64 1.19 -14.06
CA ALA A 75 -9.68 -0.25 -13.88
C ALA A 75 -10.45 -0.93 -15.02
N SER A 76 -11.68 -0.46 -15.29
CA SER A 76 -12.53 -1.02 -16.34
C SER A 76 -11.98 -0.78 -17.75
N THR A 77 -11.48 0.42 -18.04
CA THR A 77 -10.93 0.77 -19.37
C THR A 77 -9.66 -0.01 -19.68
N ARG A 78 -8.78 -0.21 -18.68
CA ARG A 78 -7.52 -0.96 -18.83
C ARG A 78 -7.68 -2.46 -18.64
N ASN A 79 -8.85 -2.93 -18.21
CA ASN A 79 -9.09 -4.32 -17.80
C ASN A 79 -8.05 -4.80 -16.77
N SER A 80 -7.73 -3.92 -15.81
CA SER A 80 -6.71 -4.10 -14.76
C SER A 80 -7.34 -3.87 -13.40
N CYS A 81 -6.85 -4.57 -12.36
CA CYS A 81 -7.20 -4.19 -11.00
C CYS A 81 -6.41 -2.95 -10.59
N VAL A 82 -6.97 -2.16 -9.70
CA VAL A 82 -6.34 -0.94 -9.19
C VAL A 82 -6.34 -0.93 -7.67
N VAL A 83 -5.19 -0.60 -7.08
CA VAL A 83 -5.09 -0.22 -5.67
C VAL A 83 -4.82 1.28 -5.64
N ALA A 84 -5.76 2.05 -5.12
CA ALA A 84 -5.67 3.50 -5.05
C ALA A 84 -5.83 4.00 -3.61
N THR A 85 -5.34 5.22 -3.36
CA THR A 85 -5.40 5.86 -2.05
C THR A 85 -6.15 7.18 -2.13
N LEU A 86 -6.80 7.55 -1.04
CA LEU A 86 -7.49 8.82 -0.90
C LEU A 86 -7.47 9.32 0.54
N PHE A 87 -7.63 10.62 0.71
CA PHE A 87 -8.15 11.19 1.95
C PHE A 87 -9.67 11.04 1.92
N GLU A 88 -10.18 10.10 2.72
CA GLU A 88 -11.62 9.86 2.85
C GLU A 88 -12.18 10.73 3.98
N ARG A 89 -13.31 11.39 3.77
CA ARG A 89 -13.98 12.15 4.83
C ARG A 89 -14.28 11.28 6.02
N SER A 90 -13.88 11.73 7.21
CA SER A 90 -14.21 11.06 8.45
C SER A 90 -15.48 11.67 9.07
N ARG A 91 -15.99 10.99 10.10
CA ARG A 91 -17.09 11.51 10.93
C ARG A 91 -16.62 12.51 12.01
N GLU A 92 -15.31 12.81 12.02
CA GLU A 92 -14.65 13.67 13.02
C GLU A 92 -13.93 14.85 12.34
N PRO A 93 -14.65 15.81 11.69
CA PRO A 93 -14.01 16.95 11.06
C PRO A 93 -13.13 17.73 12.06
N PRO A 94 -11.96 18.26 11.66
CA PRO A 94 -11.40 18.27 10.30
C PRO A 94 -10.52 17.06 9.99
N LYS A 95 -10.61 15.94 10.72
CA LYS A 95 -9.84 14.74 10.43
C LYS A 95 -10.42 13.98 9.23
N VAL A 96 -9.52 13.33 8.49
CA VAL A 96 -9.84 12.43 7.38
C VAL A 96 -9.33 11.02 7.68
N TYR A 97 -9.76 10.00 6.94
CA TYR A 97 -9.08 8.71 6.91
C TYR A 97 -8.05 8.69 5.79
N ASN A 98 -6.92 8.06 6.05
CA ASN A 98 -5.97 7.64 5.02
C ASN A 98 -6.44 6.27 4.52
N THR A 99 -7.11 6.25 3.39
CA THR A 99 -7.87 5.09 2.91
C THR A 99 -7.27 4.52 1.64
N VAL A 100 -7.22 3.19 1.58
CA VAL A 100 -6.87 2.41 0.40
C VAL A 100 -8.14 1.72 -0.11
N VAL A 101 -8.38 1.81 -1.40
CA VAL A 101 -9.42 1.06 -2.11
C VAL A 101 -8.77 0.04 -3.05
N VAL A 102 -9.30 -1.18 -3.05
CA VAL A 102 -8.96 -2.22 -4.01
C VAL A 102 -10.12 -2.35 -4.98
N ILE A 103 -9.85 -2.16 -6.27
CA ILE A 103 -10.84 -2.10 -7.34
C ILE A 103 -10.54 -3.24 -8.30
N ASP A 104 -11.53 -4.01 -8.68
CA ASP A 104 -11.39 -5.09 -9.65
C ASP A 104 -11.42 -4.60 -11.11
N ARG A 105 -11.27 -5.51 -12.06
CA ARG A 105 -11.26 -5.20 -13.51
C ARG A 105 -12.58 -4.63 -14.02
N GLY A 106 -13.68 -4.87 -13.33
CA GLY A 106 -15.00 -4.31 -13.64
C GLY A 106 -15.18 -2.87 -13.14
N GLY A 107 -14.26 -2.37 -12.31
CA GLY A 107 -14.39 -1.09 -11.65
C GLY A 107 -15.14 -1.16 -10.32
N ASP A 108 -15.40 -2.36 -9.80
CA ASP A 108 -16.05 -2.52 -8.49
C ASP A 108 -15.05 -2.49 -7.34
N ILE A 109 -15.42 -1.80 -6.26
CA ILE A 109 -14.62 -1.76 -5.03
C ILE A 109 -14.80 -3.09 -4.30
N VAL A 110 -13.76 -3.92 -4.27
CA VAL A 110 -13.75 -5.23 -3.61
C VAL A 110 -13.06 -5.22 -2.25
N GLY A 111 -12.41 -4.11 -1.89
CA GLY A 111 -11.77 -3.94 -0.59
C GLY A 111 -11.58 -2.47 -0.22
N VAL A 112 -11.74 -2.16 1.07
CA VAL A 112 -11.49 -0.83 1.65
C VAL A 112 -10.68 -1.01 2.91
N TYR A 113 -9.62 -0.24 3.06
CA TYR A 113 -8.79 -0.23 4.25
C TYR A 113 -8.48 1.18 4.70
N ARG A 114 -8.75 1.51 5.94
CA ARG A 114 -8.34 2.75 6.59
C ARG A 114 -7.12 2.45 7.46
N LYS A 115 -6.03 3.18 7.25
CA LYS A 115 -4.77 3.02 7.97
C LYS A 115 -4.99 2.99 9.47
N THR A 116 -4.47 1.97 10.15
CA THR A 116 -4.67 1.76 11.59
C THR A 116 -3.54 2.32 12.45
N HIS A 117 -2.29 2.26 11.96
CA HIS A 117 -1.12 2.74 12.69
C HIS A 117 -0.61 4.03 12.07
N LEU A 118 -0.84 5.14 12.77
CA LEU A 118 -0.50 6.48 12.31
C LEU A 118 0.96 6.82 12.61
N PHE A 119 1.57 7.64 11.75
CA PHE A 119 2.96 8.05 11.85
C PHE A 119 3.12 9.24 12.81
N ASP A 120 3.16 8.93 14.12
CA ASP A 120 3.31 9.91 15.20
C ASP A 120 4.69 9.82 15.86
N ILE A 121 5.74 9.82 15.05
CA ILE A 121 7.13 9.74 15.50
C ILE A 121 8.03 10.71 14.72
N LEU A 122 9.25 10.91 15.18
CA LEU A 122 10.27 11.74 14.51
C LEU A 122 9.83 13.19 14.28
N GLY A 123 9.02 13.73 15.19
CA GLY A 123 8.49 15.09 15.10
C GLY A 123 7.29 15.26 14.15
N TYR A 124 6.83 14.18 13.52
CA TYR A 124 5.62 14.16 12.71
C TYR A 124 4.43 13.67 13.54
N ARG A 125 3.25 14.22 13.29
CA ARG A 125 2.02 13.86 14.01
C ARG A 125 0.88 13.67 13.01
N GLU A 126 0.82 12.49 12.38
CA GLU A 126 -0.23 12.15 11.42
C GLU A 126 -1.63 12.18 12.07
N SER A 127 -1.72 11.81 13.35
CA SER A 127 -2.97 11.85 14.13
C SER A 127 -3.59 13.27 14.29
N SER A 128 -2.84 14.32 13.97
CA SER A 128 -3.37 15.68 13.98
C SER A 128 -4.42 15.93 12.89
N PHE A 129 -4.35 15.18 11.76
CA PHE A 129 -5.28 15.34 10.65
C PHE A 129 -5.87 14.00 10.14
N ILE A 130 -5.33 12.86 10.57
CA ILE A 130 -5.85 11.52 10.23
C ILE A 130 -6.55 10.91 11.45
N ALA A 131 -7.73 10.32 11.22
CA ALA A 131 -8.39 9.43 12.17
C ALA A 131 -7.94 7.98 11.90
N PRO A 132 -7.62 7.17 12.94
CA PRO A 132 -7.19 5.80 12.73
C PRO A 132 -8.34 4.90 12.27
N GLY A 133 -8.03 3.91 11.44
CA GLY A 133 -8.94 2.82 11.09
C GLY A 133 -9.18 1.88 12.28
N GLY A 134 -10.30 1.18 12.27
CA GLY A 134 -10.72 0.30 13.38
C GLY A 134 -10.34 -1.18 13.22
N SER A 135 -9.79 -1.61 12.08
CA SER A 135 -9.49 -3.03 11.84
C SER A 135 -8.44 -3.22 10.76
N LEU A 136 -7.67 -4.31 10.87
CA LEU A 136 -6.75 -4.72 9.83
C LEU A 136 -7.49 -5.21 8.58
N PHE A 137 -6.86 -4.99 7.42
CA PHE A 137 -7.39 -5.46 6.15
C PHE A 137 -7.55 -6.99 6.13
N LYS A 138 -8.65 -7.44 5.57
CA LYS A 138 -8.87 -8.87 5.28
C LYS A 138 -8.52 -9.12 3.83
N PRO A 139 -7.54 -10.00 3.52
CA PRO A 139 -7.13 -10.26 2.15
C PRO A 139 -8.30 -10.63 1.24
N VAL A 140 -8.31 -10.07 0.03
CA VAL A 140 -9.33 -10.29 -1.00
C VAL A 140 -8.73 -11.00 -2.21
N ASP A 141 -9.53 -11.77 -2.93
CA ASP A 141 -9.11 -12.41 -4.17
C ASP A 141 -9.34 -11.44 -5.33
N VAL A 142 -8.28 -10.95 -5.94
CA VAL A 142 -8.33 -9.96 -7.01
C VAL A 142 -7.19 -10.17 -8.00
N CYS A 143 -7.49 -10.11 -9.29
CA CYS A 143 -6.53 -10.26 -10.39
C CYS A 143 -5.58 -11.46 -10.28
N GLY A 144 -6.07 -12.59 -9.77
CA GLY A 144 -5.29 -13.83 -9.63
C GLY A 144 -4.36 -13.85 -8.42
N LEU A 145 -4.53 -12.92 -7.48
CA LEU A 145 -3.80 -12.83 -6.22
C LEU A 145 -4.77 -12.80 -5.04
N ARG A 146 -4.40 -13.49 -3.97
CA ARG A 146 -4.97 -13.21 -2.64
C ARG A 146 -4.20 -12.04 -2.03
N LEU A 147 -4.77 -10.85 -2.20
CA LEU A 147 -4.11 -9.58 -1.95
C LEU A 147 -4.42 -9.03 -0.56
N GLY A 148 -3.38 -8.74 0.21
CA GLY A 148 -3.42 -7.96 1.46
C GLY A 148 -3.04 -6.50 1.24
N VAL A 149 -3.31 -5.66 2.24
CA VAL A 149 -3.00 -4.22 2.24
C VAL A 149 -2.42 -3.80 3.58
N ALA A 150 -1.34 -3.04 3.52
CA ALA A 150 -0.80 -2.25 4.63
C ALA A 150 -0.41 -0.87 4.10
N VAL A 151 -0.23 0.15 4.94
CA VAL A 151 0.08 1.51 4.48
C VAL A 151 1.37 2.02 5.12
N CYS A 152 2.37 2.31 4.32
CA CYS A 152 3.57 3.09 4.66
C CYS A 152 4.18 2.73 6.01
N PHE A 153 3.87 3.50 7.05
CA PHE A 153 4.38 3.33 8.42
C PHE A 153 4.11 1.93 8.98
N GLU A 154 3.06 1.28 8.54
CA GLU A 154 2.68 -0.09 8.96
C GLU A 154 3.72 -1.15 8.56
N LEU A 155 4.67 -0.85 7.66
CA LEU A 155 5.85 -1.68 7.45
C LEU A 155 6.65 -1.94 8.74
N ARG A 156 6.53 -1.11 9.77
CA ARG A 156 7.18 -1.29 11.08
C ARG A 156 6.47 -2.24 12.01
N TYR A 157 5.26 -2.69 11.64
CA TYR A 157 4.42 -3.58 12.44
C TYR A 157 4.34 -4.96 11.78
N PRO A 158 5.23 -5.92 12.14
CA PRO A 158 5.24 -7.25 11.55
C PRO A 158 3.91 -7.99 11.73
N GLU A 159 3.16 -7.68 12.77
CA GLU A 159 1.86 -8.27 13.09
C GLU A 159 0.82 -8.00 12.01
N VAL A 160 0.84 -6.80 11.41
CA VAL A 160 -0.06 -6.42 10.31
C VAL A 160 0.11 -7.37 9.12
N PHE A 161 1.34 -7.73 8.80
CA PHE A 161 1.66 -8.65 7.71
C PHE A 161 1.39 -10.10 8.11
N ARG A 162 1.79 -10.48 9.33
CA ARG A 162 1.62 -11.84 9.86
C ARG A 162 0.16 -12.26 9.86
N VAL A 163 -0.74 -11.42 10.35
CA VAL A 163 -2.18 -11.71 10.39
C VAL A 163 -2.73 -11.91 8.96
N GLN A 164 -2.30 -11.10 8.00
CA GLN A 164 -2.76 -11.23 6.62
C GLN A 164 -2.20 -12.49 5.94
N ALA A 165 -0.91 -12.82 6.18
CA ALA A 165 -0.29 -14.04 5.68
C ALA A 165 -0.98 -15.31 6.23
N LEU A 166 -1.32 -15.33 7.52
CA LEU A 166 -2.10 -16.40 8.16
C LEU A 166 -3.52 -16.51 7.59
N ARG A 167 -4.09 -15.41 7.08
CA ARG A 167 -5.37 -15.39 6.34
C ARG A 167 -5.22 -15.75 4.86
N GLY A 168 -4.03 -16.20 4.45
CA GLY A 168 -3.76 -16.71 3.12
C GLY A 168 -3.26 -15.68 2.12
N ALA A 169 -2.95 -14.44 2.51
CA ALA A 169 -2.37 -13.47 1.58
C ALA A 169 -1.13 -14.04 0.87
N GLU A 170 -1.08 -13.87 -0.45
CA GLU A 170 0.06 -14.24 -1.30
C GLU A 170 0.96 -13.03 -1.54
N ALA A 171 0.36 -11.85 -1.53
CA ALA A 171 1.04 -10.58 -1.63
C ALA A 171 0.38 -9.56 -0.69
N VAL A 172 1.18 -8.61 -0.17
CA VAL A 172 0.69 -7.43 0.53
C VAL A 172 1.18 -6.19 -0.22
N VAL A 173 0.25 -5.37 -0.69
CA VAL A 173 0.57 -4.06 -1.25
C VAL A 173 0.76 -3.04 -0.13
N VAL A 174 1.73 -2.16 -0.32
CA VAL A 174 2.08 -1.11 0.63
C VAL A 174 2.19 0.22 -0.10
N PRO A 175 1.07 0.93 -0.28
CA PRO A 175 1.12 2.34 -0.66
C PRO A 175 1.92 3.14 0.36
N ALA A 176 2.88 3.95 -0.07
CA ALA A 176 3.78 4.67 0.83
C ALA A 176 4.08 6.10 0.37
N GLY A 177 3.86 7.05 1.28
CA GLY A 177 4.44 8.39 1.26
C GLY A 177 5.68 8.43 2.15
N TRP A 178 6.74 7.68 1.77
CA TRP A 178 7.91 7.50 2.62
C TRP A 178 8.79 8.73 2.61
N TYR A 179 8.75 9.50 3.70
CA TYR A 179 9.50 10.75 3.82
C TYR A 179 11.00 10.56 3.70
N ARG A 180 11.67 11.51 3.02
CA ARG A 180 13.13 11.59 2.94
C ARG A 180 13.75 11.81 4.31
N GLY A 181 15.01 11.44 4.45
CA GLY A 181 15.82 11.62 5.65
C GLY A 181 16.98 10.63 5.70
N PRO A 182 17.86 10.74 6.67
CA PRO A 182 18.99 9.83 6.81
C PRO A 182 18.54 8.37 6.89
N LEU A 183 19.12 7.49 6.07
CA LEU A 183 18.88 6.03 6.03
C LEU A 183 17.42 5.63 5.80
N LYS A 184 16.60 6.53 5.22
CA LYS A 184 15.17 6.25 5.00
C LYS A 184 14.94 5.24 3.89
N GLU A 185 15.72 5.29 2.82
CA GLU A 185 15.69 4.35 1.71
C GLU A 185 16.09 2.94 2.16
N GLU A 186 17.17 2.83 2.95
CA GLU A 186 17.62 1.55 3.54
C GLU A 186 16.58 0.99 4.48
N THR A 187 15.98 1.84 5.33
CA THR A 187 14.92 1.41 6.25
C THR A 187 13.71 0.87 5.48
N LEU A 188 13.27 1.55 4.41
CA LEU A 188 12.18 1.09 3.56
C LEU A 188 12.47 -0.30 2.99
N ARG A 189 13.67 -0.45 2.40
CA ARG A 189 14.12 -1.69 1.78
C ARG A 189 14.21 -2.85 2.78
N VAL A 190 14.91 -2.63 3.91
CA VAL A 190 15.09 -3.66 4.94
C VAL A 190 13.74 -4.13 5.50
N LEU A 191 12.83 -3.21 5.79
CA LEU A 191 11.50 -3.56 6.28
C LEU A 191 10.70 -4.35 5.22
N ALA A 192 10.69 -3.91 3.97
CA ALA A 192 9.98 -4.63 2.90
C ALA A 192 10.51 -6.06 2.74
N GLN A 193 11.85 -6.25 2.75
CA GLN A 193 12.50 -7.56 2.67
C GLN A 193 12.14 -8.44 3.88
N ALA A 194 12.17 -7.87 5.09
CA ALA A 194 11.79 -8.60 6.30
C ALA A 194 10.33 -9.07 6.24
N ARG A 195 9.39 -8.18 5.85
CA ARG A 195 7.96 -8.52 5.74
C ARG A 195 7.72 -9.64 4.72
N SER A 196 8.45 -9.62 3.59
CA SER A 196 8.36 -10.70 2.60
C SER A 196 8.87 -12.02 3.16
N HIS A 197 10.10 -12.03 3.66
CA HIS A 197 10.78 -13.26 4.07
C HIS A 197 10.09 -13.96 5.26
N GLU A 198 9.82 -13.22 6.33
CA GLU A 198 9.23 -13.78 7.56
C GLU A 198 7.79 -14.28 7.39
N ASN A 199 7.06 -13.77 6.38
CA ASN A 199 5.67 -14.13 6.09
C ASN A 199 5.52 -14.99 4.83
N VAL A 200 6.60 -15.22 4.10
CA VAL A 200 6.65 -15.99 2.84
C VAL A 200 5.56 -15.51 1.87
N ILE A 201 5.59 -14.20 1.58
CA ILE A 201 4.68 -13.48 0.68
C ILE A 201 5.47 -12.54 -0.22
N TYR A 202 4.85 -12.03 -1.28
CA TYR A 202 5.35 -10.82 -1.93
C TYR A 202 5.02 -9.57 -1.11
N THR A 203 5.96 -8.63 -1.03
CA THR A 203 5.70 -7.26 -0.55
C THR A 203 5.86 -6.30 -1.72
N ILE A 204 4.81 -5.55 -2.02
CA ILE A 204 4.69 -4.67 -3.18
C ILE A 204 4.58 -3.24 -2.67
N VAL A 205 5.66 -2.47 -2.72
CA VAL A 205 5.71 -1.10 -2.22
C VAL A 205 5.56 -0.13 -3.39
N ALA A 206 4.46 0.62 -3.44
CA ALA A 206 4.31 1.77 -4.33
C ALA A 206 4.60 3.04 -3.53
N ALA A 207 5.69 3.73 -3.83
CA ALA A 207 6.17 4.86 -3.06
C ALA A 207 6.11 6.17 -3.86
N LEU A 208 5.69 7.26 -3.21
CA LEU A 208 5.82 8.60 -3.75
C LEU A 208 7.29 8.96 -3.95
N TYR A 209 7.54 9.70 -4.99
CA TYR A 209 8.81 10.39 -5.26
C TYR A 209 8.59 11.90 -5.17
N GLY A 210 9.63 12.66 -4.95
CA GLY A 210 9.59 14.13 -5.01
C GLY A 210 10.44 14.79 -3.95
N SER A 211 10.19 16.06 -3.72
CA SER A 211 10.94 16.87 -2.75
C SER A 211 10.86 16.32 -1.33
N ASN A 212 9.71 15.78 -0.92
CA ASN A 212 9.46 15.24 0.42
C ASN A 212 9.61 13.71 0.52
N PHE A 213 9.59 12.98 -0.61
CA PHE A 213 9.46 11.52 -0.61
C PHE A 213 10.62 10.82 -1.34
N THR A 214 10.95 9.61 -0.89
CA THR A 214 12.17 8.89 -1.32
C THR A 214 12.09 8.30 -2.73
N GLY A 215 10.90 7.99 -3.23
CA GLY A 215 10.76 7.05 -4.33
C GLY A 215 11.01 5.62 -3.86
N ARG A 216 11.76 4.84 -4.63
CA ARG A 216 12.14 3.46 -4.33
C ARG A 216 10.94 2.52 -4.28
N SER A 217 9.95 2.71 -5.16
CA SER A 217 8.91 1.70 -5.38
C SER A 217 9.55 0.36 -5.69
N MET A 218 9.14 -0.72 -5.02
CA MET A 218 9.80 -2.01 -5.15
C MET A 218 8.86 -3.20 -5.02
N VAL A 219 9.26 -4.30 -5.61
CA VAL A 219 8.66 -5.62 -5.37
C VAL A 219 9.71 -6.53 -4.75
N VAL A 220 9.34 -7.16 -3.64
CA VAL A 220 10.17 -8.12 -2.92
C VAL A 220 9.49 -9.48 -2.98
N ASP A 221 10.22 -10.54 -3.33
CA ASP A 221 9.71 -11.89 -3.45
C ASP A 221 9.59 -12.61 -2.08
N PRO A 222 8.97 -13.80 -2.01
CA PRO A 222 8.80 -14.55 -0.76
C PRO A 222 10.09 -14.99 -0.06
N TYR A 223 11.23 -14.93 -0.74
CA TYR A 223 12.55 -15.19 -0.15
C TYR A 223 13.22 -13.93 0.40
N GLY A 224 12.57 -12.76 0.28
CA GLY A 224 13.12 -11.47 0.71
C GLY A 224 14.06 -10.83 -0.31
N VAL A 225 14.06 -11.33 -1.57
CA VAL A 225 14.88 -10.77 -2.65
C VAL A 225 14.14 -9.63 -3.33
N VAL A 226 14.81 -8.49 -3.52
CA VAL A 226 14.27 -7.37 -4.28
C VAL A 226 14.27 -7.74 -5.77
N VAL A 227 13.08 -7.92 -6.34
CA VAL A 227 12.89 -8.27 -7.76
C VAL A 227 13.08 -7.03 -8.65
N VAL A 228 12.54 -5.90 -8.20
CA VAL A 228 12.67 -4.60 -8.86
C VAL A 228 12.71 -3.49 -7.82
N ASP A 229 13.48 -2.45 -8.13
CA ASP A 229 13.56 -1.20 -7.36
C ASP A 229 13.53 -0.04 -8.36
N GLY A 230 12.53 0.81 -8.27
CA GLY A 230 12.32 1.96 -9.16
C GLY A 230 13.35 3.08 -9.00
N GLY A 231 14.15 3.05 -7.95
CA GLY A 231 15.11 4.12 -7.68
C GLY A 231 14.42 5.47 -7.51
N VAL A 232 15.00 6.50 -8.10
CA VAL A 232 14.49 7.88 -8.07
C VAL A 232 13.79 8.25 -9.39
N GLY A 233 13.02 9.34 -9.37
CA GLY A 233 12.33 9.88 -10.54
C GLY A 233 10.88 9.40 -10.70
N GLU A 234 10.11 10.17 -11.48
CA GLU A 234 8.73 9.80 -11.83
C GLU A 234 8.73 8.73 -12.91
N LYS A 235 7.98 7.67 -12.68
CA LYS A 235 7.87 6.54 -13.61
C LYS A 235 6.80 5.53 -13.21
N VAL A 236 6.49 4.64 -14.13
CA VAL A 236 5.80 3.38 -13.85
C VAL A 236 6.85 2.29 -13.71
N VAL A 237 6.91 1.62 -12.55
CA VAL A 237 7.84 0.53 -12.26
C VAL A 237 7.11 -0.79 -12.42
N GLU A 238 7.63 -1.66 -13.27
CA GLU A 238 6.96 -2.92 -13.60
C GLU A 238 7.65 -4.12 -12.97
N ALA A 239 6.85 -5.11 -12.60
CA ALA A 239 7.31 -6.43 -12.18
C ALA A 239 6.32 -7.51 -12.60
N VAL A 240 6.80 -8.74 -12.63
CA VAL A 240 5.95 -9.93 -12.78
C VAL A 240 5.99 -10.72 -11.48
N ILE A 241 4.82 -11.00 -10.93
CA ILE A 241 4.65 -11.86 -9.76
C ILE A 241 4.25 -13.25 -10.24
N ASP A 242 5.02 -14.26 -9.84
CA ASP A 242 4.66 -15.67 -10.01
C ASP A 242 4.05 -16.21 -8.72
N THR A 243 2.72 -16.40 -8.71
CA THR A 243 2.03 -16.92 -7.52
C THR A 243 2.54 -18.31 -7.11
N SER A 244 3.03 -19.14 -8.06
CA SER A 244 3.57 -20.46 -7.74
C SER A 244 4.81 -20.39 -6.84
N LEU A 245 5.56 -19.28 -6.89
CA LEU A 245 6.74 -19.07 -6.05
C LEU A 245 6.36 -18.98 -4.56
N VAL A 246 5.20 -18.41 -4.23
CA VAL A 246 4.69 -18.34 -2.84
C VAL A 246 4.50 -19.75 -2.30
N TYR A 247 3.83 -20.61 -3.07
CA TYR A 247 3.55 -22.00 -2.65
C TYR A 247 4.84 -22.81 -2.51
N LYS A 248 5.74 -22.75 -3.51
CA LYS A 248 7.05 -23.40 -3.46
C LYS A 248 7.90 -22.92 -2.28
N ALA A 249 7.87 -21.63 -2.00
CA ALA A 249 8.58 -21.05 -0.86
C ALA A 249 7.99 -21.55 0.47
N ARG A 250 6.65 -21.58 0.59
CA ARG A 250 5.96 -22.10 1.80
C ARG A 250 6.17 -23.59 2.04
N GLU A 251 6.39 -24.39 1.00
CA GLU A 251 6.79 -25.80 1.15
C GLU A 251 8.21 -25.92 1.75
N LYS A 252 9.15 -25.12 1.25
CA LYS A 252 10.55 -25.13 1.70
C LYS A 252 10.74 -24.43 3.06
N MET A 253 10.00 -23.38 3.29
CA MET A 253 10.04 -22.57 4.50
C MET A 253 8.62 -22.49 5.11
N PRO A 254 8.12 -23.51 5.81
CA PRO A 254 6.77 -23.56 6.32
C PRO A 254 6.58 -22.71 7.60
N LEU A 255 7.11 -21.48 7.62
CA LEU A 255 7.16 -20.59 8.78
C LEU A 255 5.77 -20.32 9.38
N LEU A 256 4.74 -20.19 8.52
CA LEU A 256 3.37 -19.96 8.97
C LEU A 256 2.77 -21.18 9.68
N LYS A 257 3.19 -22.40 9.31
CA LYS A 257 2.73 -23.64 9.95
C LYS A 257 3.52 -23.96 11.22
N LEU A 258 4.81 -23.65 11.25
CA LEU A 258 5.69 -23.92 12.39
C LEU A 258 5.53 -22.90 13.52
N GLY A 259 4.93 -21.75 13.25
CA GLY A 259 4.73 -20.72 14.26
C GLY A 259 3.80 -21.18 15.39
N ARG A 260 4.20 -20.92 16.64
CA ARG A 260 3.41 -21.25 17.85
C ARG A 260 2.45 -20.09 18.18
N TRP A 261 1.53 -19.83 17.26
CA TRP A 261 0.69 -18.61 17.28
C TRP A 261 -0.21 -18.50 18.51
N SER A 262 -0.74 -19.62 19.02
CA SER A 262 -1.57 -19.62 20.25
C SER A 262 -0.75 -19.21 21.47
N MET A 263 0.46 -19.76 21.61
CA MET A 263 1.38 -19.37 22.68
C MET A 263 1.74 -17.89 22.60
N LEU A 264 2.15 -17.41 21.38
CA LEU A 264 2.49 -16.02 21.19
C LEU A 264 1.32 -15.08 21.49
N LEU A 265 0.09 -15.47 21.16
CA LEU A 265 -1.09 -14.68 21.49
C LEU A 265 -1.32 -14.55 23.00
N GLU A 266 -1.05 -15.60 23.76
CA GLU A 266 -1.12 -15.57 25.23
C GLU A 266 -0.04 -14.64 25.79
N GLU A 267 1.21 -14.79 25.36
CA GLU A 267 2.33 -13.94 25.76
C GLU A 267 2.05 -12.46 25.44
N PHE A 268 1.54 -12.16 24.25
CA PHE A 268 1.12 -10.79 23.91
C PHE A 268 0.05 -10.25 24.86
N ARG A 269 -0.97 -11.07 25.16
CA ARG A 269 -2.04 -10.66 26.08
C ARG A 269 -1.50 -10.36 27.49
N GLU A 270 -0.51 -11.13 27.95
CA GLU A 270 0.13 -10.89 29.24
C GLU A 270 1.00 -9.64 29.23
N ALA A 271 1.82 -9.48 28.18
CA ALA A 271 2.75 -8.35 28.07
C ALA A 271 2.07 -6.97 27.96
N ILE A 272 0.84 -6.90 27.38
CA ILE A 272 0.08 -5.65 27.22
C ILE A 272 -0.93 -5.39 28.35
N ARG A 273 -1.03 -6.26 29.33
CA ARG A 273 -1.86 -5.98 30.54
C ARG A 273 -1.26 -4.79 31.28
N PRO A 274 -2.07 -3.78 31.64
CA PRO A 274 -1.60 -2.60 32.36
C PRO A 274 -1.11 -2.96 33.78
#